data_3c78757f6c9c6838103d4cd2a5157580
#
_entry.id   3c78757f6c9c6838103d4cd2a5157580
#
_cell.length_a   1.000
_cell.length_b   1.000
_cell.length_c   1.000
_cell.angle_alpha   90.00
_cell.angle_beta   90.00
_cell.angle_gamma   90.00
#
_symmetry.space_group_name_H-M   'P 1'
#
loop_
_entity.id
_entity.type
_entity.pdbx_description
1 polymer ?
#
loop_
_entity_poly.entity_id
_entity_poly.type
_entity_poly.pdbx_seq_one_letter_code
_entity_poly.pdbx_strand_id
1 'polypeptide(L)'
;MSAVFPQILIETIVRKAIRDIQDSPKRNTRNLVDMALNFSEGRFQSRFFEMAQSMLQDENSAYYRLIPDMAVNVDTEKIIHFGINLGYNSCTAGAKKIRALEKKEKFNIPWCISLIISETEYEKHEKEYLRVLEQGKRLGIYTWMLYAPGSIEKSLELARQSPEAAFVIYCSPDHITGALPV
;
A
#
# COMPACT_ATOMS: atom_id res chain seq x y z
N MET A 1 17.24 20.83 5.61
CA MET A 1 17.54 19.70 4.69
C MET A 1 16.84 18.49 5.26
N SER A 2 15.73 18.07 4.69
CA SER A 2 14.99 16.86 5.12
C SER A 2 15.84 15.65 4.68
N ALA A 3 16.27 14.83 5.62
CA ALA A 3 16.99 13.59 5.33
C ALA A 3 16.01 12.63 4.66
N VAL A 4 16.17 12.41 3.36
CA VAL A 4 15.46 11.32 2.67
C VAL A 4 16.03 10.03 3.23
N PHE A 5 15.26 9.32 4.05
CA PHE A 5 15.66 8.00 4.52
C PHE A 5 15.85 7.08 3.30
N PRO A 6 17.00 6.44 3.15
CA PRO A 6 17.20 5.51 2.05
C PRO A 6 16.18 4.37 2.14
N GLN A 7 15.63 3.94 1.01
CA GLN A 7 14.69 2.80 0.93
C GLN A 7 15.21 1.57 1.70
N ILE A 8 16.51 1.29 1.63
CA ILE A 8 17.20 0.21 2.34
C ILE A 8 17.00 0.28 3.86
N LEU A 9 17.02 1.50 4.45
CA LEU A 9 16.80 1.66 5.87
C LEU A 9 15.35 1.35 6.25
N ILE A 10 14.39 1.80 5.46
CA ILE A 10 12.97 1.49 5.65
C ILE A 10 12.74 -0.02 5.54
N GLU A 11 13.30 -0.66 4.53
CA GLU A 11 13.23 -2.12 4.38
C GLU A 11 13.77 -2.86 5.61
N THR A 12 14.94 -2.46 6.10
CA THR A 12 15.57 -3.06 7.28
C THR A 12 14.68 -2.92 8.52
N ILE A 13 14.08 -1.75 8.71
CA ILE A 13 13.14 -1.47 9.80
C ILE A 13 11.89 -2.35 9.69
N VAL A 14 11.31 -2.45 8.51
CA VAL A 14 10.10 -3.27 8.28
C VAL A 14 10.39 -4.74 8.51
N ARG A 15 11.52 -5.27 8.00
CA ARG A 15 11.95 -6.67 8.24
C ARG A 15 12.10 -6.96 9.73
N LYS A 16 12.73 -6.07 10.47
CA LYS A 16 12.88 -6.22 11.92
C LYS A 16 11.52 -6.22 12.61
N ALA A 17 10.67 -5.25 12.27
CA ALA A 17 9.35 -5.13 12.87
C ALA A 17 8.47 -6.38 12.65
N ILE A 18 8.48 -6.97 11.45
CA ILE A 18 7.71 -8.19 11.15
C ILE A 18 8.20 -9.37 12.01
N ARG A 19 9.50 -9.54 12.17
CA ARG A 19 10.05 -10.57 13.07
C ARG A 19 9.64 -10.34 14.52
N ASP A 20 9.81 -9.12 15.01
CA ASP A 20 9.51 -8.77 16.39
C ASP A 20 8.00 -8.88 16.71
N ILE A 21 7.11 -8.73 15.70
CA ILE A 21 5.65 -8.91 15.85
C ILE A 21 5.31 -10.35 16.28
N GLN A 22 6.03 -11.34 15.80
CA GLN A 22 5.81 -12.75 16.18
C GLN A 22 6.10 -13.00 17.66
N ASP A 23 7.10 -12.31 18.24
CA ASP A 23 7.49 -12.48 19.64
C ASP A 23 6.55 -11.76 20.62
N SER A 24 6.14 -10.55 20.29
CA SER A 24 5.26 -9.71 21.13
C SER A 24 4.28 -8.88 20.30
N PRO A 25 3.21 -9.51 19.81
CA PRO A 25 2.34 -8.93 18.78
C PRO A 25 1.82 -7.54 19.10
N LYS A 26 1.16 -7.34 20.25
CA LYS A 26 0.55 -6.06 20.62
C LYS A 26 1.58 -4.94 20.75
N ARG A 27 2.67 -5.22 21.48
CA ARG A 27 3.72 -4.25 21.73
C ARG A 27 4.41 -3.84 20.44
N ASN A 28 4.78 -4.83 19.61
CA ASN A 28 5.57 -4.56 18.42
C ASN A 28 4.74 -3.97 17.28
N THR A 29 3.43 -4.26 17.22
CA THR A 29 2.50 -3.55 16.34
C THR A 29 2.44 -2.06 16.70
N ARG A 30 2.30 -1.71 17.99
CA ARG A 30 2.34 -0.31 18.45
C ARG A 30 3.68 0.36 18.11
N ASN A 31 4.78 -0.28 18.45
CA ASN A 31 6.13 0.24 18.16
C ASN A 31 6.34 0.51 16.67
N LEU A 32 5.81 -0.33 15.78
CA LEU A 32 5.90 -0.11 14.34
C LEU A 32 5.16 1.15 13.91
N VAL A 33 3.94 1.35 14.41
CA VAL A 33 3.14 2.55 14.10
C VAL A 33 3.76 3.80 14.69
N ASP A 34 4.23 3.75 15.94
CA ASP A 34 4.90 4.88 16.62
C ASP A 34 6.18 5.27 15.88
N MET A 35 6.95 4.28 15.44
CA MET A 35 8.16 4.51 14.65
C MET A 35 7.81 5.13 13.28
N ALA A 36 6.79 4.61 12.59
CA ALA A 36 6.34 5.17 11.32
C ALA A 36 5.84 6.61 11.47
N LEU A 37 5.15 6.93 12.58
CA LEU A 37 4.73 8.29 12.91
C LEU A 37 5.93 9.22 13.13
N ASN A 38 6.95 8.77 13.87
CA ASN A 38 8.16 9.55 14.13
C ASN A 38 8.96 9.87 12.85
N PHE A 39 8.88 8.99 11.85
CA PHE A 39 9.54 9.20 10.55
C PHE A 39 8.63 9.82 9.49
N SER A 40 7.37 10.12 9.84
CA SER A 40 6.43 10.70 8.89
C SER A 40 6.81 12.14 8.54
N GLU A 41 6.80 12.46 7.25
CA GLU A 41 7.04 13.79 6.75
C GLU A 41 5.75 14.40 6.16
N GLY A 42 5.34 15.53 6.74
CA GLY A 42 4.21 16.29 6.24
C GLY A 42 2.84 15.79 6.72
N ARG A 43 1.89 16.70 6.62
CA ARG A 43 0.56 16.58 7.24
C ARG A 43 -0.21 15.31 6.86
N PHE A 44 -0.03 14.81 5.63
CA PHE A 44 -0.75 13.62 5.17
C PHE A 44 -0.25 12.36 5.85
N GLN A 45 1.06 12.14 5.89
CA GLN A 45 1.66 10.95 6.53
C GLN A 45 1.41 10.94 8.03
N SER A 46 1.63 12.08 8.71
CA SER A 46 1.39 12.19 10.14
C SER A 46 -0.05 11.83 10.47
N ARG A 47 -1.03 12.36 9.73
CA ARG A 47 -2.44 12.08 9.96
C ARG A 47 -2.83 10.61 9.72
N PHE A 48 -2.21 9.96 8.74
CA PHE A 48 -2.41 8.53 8.48
C PHE A 48 -1.91 7.69 9.66
N PHE A 49 -0.70 7.96 10.17
CA PHE A 49 -0.14 7.21 11.29
C PHE A 49 -0.78 7.57 12.62
N GLU A 50 -1.21 8.81 12.84
CA GLU A 50 -2.03 9.21 13.99
C GLU A 50 -3.36 8.44 14.03
N MET A 51 -4.00 8.25 12.89
CA MET A 51 -5.22 7.44 12.79
C MET A 51 -4.94 5.97 13.10
N ALA A 52 -3.86 5.39 12.55
CA ALA A 52 -3.45 4.03 12.85
C ALA A 52 -3.13 3.85 14.34
N GLN A 53 -2.43 4.80 14.96
CA GLN A 53 -2.15 4.82 16.40
C GLN A 53 -3.45 4.87 17.23
N SER A 54 -4.41 5.73 16.84
CA SER A 54 -5.72 5.81 17.48
C SER A 54 -6.48 4.49 17.43
N MET A 55 -6.43 3.77 16.31
CA MET A 55 -7.05 2.44 16.17
C MET A 55 -6.42 1.40 17.09
N LEU A 56 -5.16 1.57 17.49
CA LEU A 56 -4.42 0.68 18.40
C LEU A 56 -4.51 1.10 19.88
N GLN A 57 -5.19 2.18 20.22
CA GLN A 57 -5.44 2.57 21.61
C GLN A 57 -6.43 1.62 22.30
N ASP A 58 -7.40 1.10 21.55
CA ASP A 58 -8.28 0.06 22.06
C ASP A 58 -7.54 -1.28 22.16
N GLU A 59 -7.41 -1.79 23.37
CA GLU A 59 -6.78 -3.08 23.67
C GLU A 59 -7.47 -4.27 22.98
N ASN A 60 -8.75 -4.11 22.60
CA ASN A 60 -9.55 -5.11 21.88
C ASN A 60 -9.59 -4.87 20.38
N SER A 61 -8.80 -3.94 19.87
CA SER A 61 -8.75 -3.65 18.43
C SER A 61 -8.51 -4.92 17.63
N ALA A 62 -9.30 -5.13 16.59
CA ALA A 62 -9.16 -6.26 15.66
C ALA A 62 -7.78 -6.33 15.00
N TYR A 63 -7.09 -5.21 14.90
CA TYR A 63 -5.74 -5.12 14.32
C TYR A 63 -4.70 -5.89 15.14
N TYR A 64 -4.88 -6.03 16.46
CA TYR A 64 -4.00 -6.85 17.31
C TYR A 64 -4.10 -8.35 17.04
N ARG A 65 -5.12 -8.79 16.33
CA ARG A 65 -5.25 -10.16 15.84
C ARG A 65 -4.85 -10.25 14.37
N LEU A 66 -5.29 -9.30 13.55
CA LEU A 66 -5.06 -9.29 12.11
C LEU A 66 -3.58 -9.18 11.75
N ILE A 67 -2.83 -8.28 12.40
CA ILE A 67 -1.43 -8.03 12.05
C ILE A 67 -0.52 -9.21 12.38
N PRO A 68 -0.60 -9.84 13.57
CA PRO A 68 0.15 -11.05 13.85
C PRO A 68 -0.25 -12.23 12.94
N ASP A 69 -1.55 -12.38 12.67
CA ASP A 69 -2.05 -13.43 11.79
C ASP A 69 -1.49 -13.27 10.36
N MET A 70 -1.46 -12.04 9.85
CA MET A 70 -0.80 -11.72 8.60
C MET A 70 0.71 -12.05 8.64
N ALA A 71 1.40 -11.70 9.73
CA ALA A 71 2.85 -11.93 9.86
C ALA A 71 3.22 -13.42 9.91
N VAL A 72 2.28 -14.29 10.31
CA VAL A 72 2.48 -15.76 10.35
C VAL A 72 2.09 -16.41 9.02
N ASN A 73 1.00 -15.97 8.41
CA ASN A 73 0.37 -16.67 7.28
C ASN A 73 0.73 -16.09 5.90
N VAL A 74 1.32 -14.91 5.85
CA VAL A 74 1.73 -14.29 4.58
C VAL A 74 3.25 -14.33 4.45
N ASP A 75 3.73 -14.62 3.26
CA ASP A 75 5.16 -14.58 2.95
C ASP A 75 5.77 -13.22 3.34
N THR A 76 6.85 -13.27 4.11
CA THR A 76 7.51 -12.08 4.67
C THR A 76 7.97 -11.10 3.58
N GLU A 77 8.48 -11.58 2.45
CA GLU A 77 8.93 -10.71 1.35
C GLU A 77 7.75 -10.00 0.70
N LYS A 78 6.60 -10.65 0.57
CA LYS A 78 5.37 -10.02 0.06
C LYS A 78 4.86 -8.90 1.00
N ILE A 79 4.91 -9.13 2.31
CA ILE A 79 4.57 -8.09 3.30
C ILE A 79 5.53 -6.90 3.20
N ILE A 80 6.83 -7.16 3.09
CA ILE A 80 7.85 -6.13 2.95
C ILE A 80 7.66 -5.34 1.67
N HIS A 81 7.46 -6.01 0.53
CA HIS A 81 7.19 -5.35 -0.75
C HIS A 81 5.96 -4.45 -0.67
N PHE A 82 4.85 -4.95 -0.11
CA PHE A 82 3.65 -4.13 0.10
C PHE A 82 3.92 -2.92 1.00
N GLY A 83 4.64 -3.13 2.12
CA GLY A 83 5.02 -2.08 3.05
C GLY A 83 5.89 -1.00 2.41
N ILE A 84 6.85 -1.39 1.56
CA ILE A 84 7.68 -0.45 0.79
C ILE A 84 6.85 0.29 -0.25
N ASN A 85 6.00 -0.41 -1.00
CA ASN A 85 5.17 0.19 -2.04
C ASN A 85 4.19 1.21 -1.45
N LEU A 86 3.52 0.87 -0.36
CA LEU A 86 2.60 1.78 0.31
C LEU A 86 3.35 2.87 1.10
N GLY A 87 4.30 2.50 1.95
CA GLY A 87 4.95 3.43 2.86
C GLY A 87 5.96 4.35 2.16
N TYR A 88 6.89 3.79 1.40
CA TYR A 88 7.91 4.57 0.74
C TYR A 88 7.49 5.09 -0.63
N ASN A 89 7.13 4.20 -1.57
CA ASN A 89 6.83 4.62 -2.94
C ASN A 89 5.62 5.54 -2.99
N SER A 90 4.54 5.22 -2.28
CA SER A 90 3.30 5.99 -2.30
C SER A 90 3.31 7.16 -1.31
N CYS A 91 3.44 6.86 -0.01
CA CYS A 91 3.29 7.89 1.05
C CYS A 91 4.49 8.83 1.18
N THR A 92 5.67 8.45 0.69
CA THR A 92 6.89 9.28 0.80
C THR A 92 7.30 9.84 -0.55
N ALA A 93 7.88 9.03 -1.42
CA ALA A 93 8.42 9.50 -2.71
C ALA A 93 7.32 10.02 -3.66
N GLY A 94 6.23 9.27 -3.79
CA GLY A 94 5.08 9.63 -4.61
C GLY A 94 4.39 10.89 -4.10
N ALA A 95 4.08 10.96 -2.81
CA ALA A 95 3.47 12.13 -2.20
C ALA A 95 4.32 13.40 -2.39
N LYS A 96 5.65 13.28 -2.26
CA LYS A 96 6.57 14.40 -2.52
C LYS A 96 6.53 14.85 -3.97
N LYS A 97 6.48 13.90 -4.92
CA LYS A 97 6.36 14.16 -6.35
C LYS A 97 5.03 14.83 -6.70
N ILE A 98 3.91 14.32 -6.16
CA ILE A 98 2.58 14.90 -6.33
C ILE A 98 2.60 16.37 -5.89
N ARG A 99 3.06 16.67 -4.67
CA ARG A 99 3.10 18.04 -4.16
C ARG A 99 3.95 19.00 -4.99
N ALA A 100 5.09 18.51 -5.51
CA ALA A 100 5.93 19.30 -6.40
C ALA A 100 5.22 19.65 -7.71
N LEU A 101 4.50 18.66 -8.28
CA LEU A 101 3.72 18.86 -9.50
C LEU A 101 2.50 19.78 -9.27
N GLU A 102 1.75 19.58 -8.17
CA GLU A 102 0.62 20.43 -7.79
C GLU A 102 1.04 21.91 -7.65
N LYS A 103 2.20 22.12 -7.02
CA LYS A 103 2.75 23.48 -6.87
C LYS A 103 3.09 24.13 -8.23
N LYS A 104 3.62 23.32 -9.15
CA LYS A 104 4.02 23.77 -10.48
C LYS A 104 2.83 23.98 -11.41
N GLU A 105 1.96 22.96 -11.50
CA GLU A 105 0.89 22.91 -12.51
C GLU A 105 -0.43 23.52 -12.01
N LYS A 106 -0.54 23.88 -10.71
CA LYS A 106 -1.69 24.56 -10.09
C LYS A 106 -3.02 23.77 -10.15
N PHE A 107 -2.97 22.44 -10.19
CA PHE A 107 -4.12 21.57 -10.04
C PHE A 107 -3.85 20.45 -9.03
N ASN A 108 -4.90 19.89 -8.44
CA ASN A 108 -4.79 18.81 -7.47
C ASN A 108 -4.59 17.47 -8.18
N ILE A 109 -3.66 16.66 -7.66
CA ILE A 109 -3.39 15.33 -8.15
C ILE A 109 -3.86 14.32 -7.07
N PRO A 110 -4.70 13.33 -7.42
CA PRO A 110 -5.13 12.33 -6.46
C PRO A 110 -3.94 11.47 -6.00
N TRP A 111 -3.93 11.11 -4.72
CA TRP A 111 -2.94 10.20 -4.17
C TRP A 111 -3.23 8.73 -4.51
N CYS A 112 -4.51 8.40 -4.69
CA CYS A 112 -5.01 7.07 -5.00
C CYS A 112 -6.05 7.17 -6.11
N ILE A 113 -6.09 6.17 -6.99
CA ILE A 113 -7.11 6.06 -8.04
C ILE A 113 -7.83 4.72 -7.89
N SER A 114 -9.15 4.74 -8.04
CA SER A 114 -9.98 3.54 -8.09
C SER A 114 -10.33 3.21 -9.54
N LEU A 115 -10.16 1.95 -9.92
CA LEU A 115 -10.53 1.42 -11.25
C LEU A 115 -11.50 0.26 -11.08
N ILE A 116 -12.50 0.20 -11.94
CA ILE A 116 -13.39 -0.96 -12.06
C ILE A 116 -12.78 -1.86 -13.14
N ILE A 117 -12.50 -3.12 -12.76
CA ILE A 117 -11.89 -4.11 -13.64
C ILE A 117 -12.87 -5.24 -13.87
N SER A 118 -13.70 -5.14 -14.90
CA SER A 118 -14.48 -6.27 -15.39
C SER A 118 -13.68 -6.98 -16.50
N GLU A 119 -13.86 -8.29 -16.63
CA GLU A 119 -13.13 -9.10 -17.59
C GLU A 119 -13.33 -8.59 -19.02
N THR A 120 -14.58 -8.38 -19.40
CA THR A 120 -14.96 -7.93 -20.75
C THR A 120 -14.43 -6.54 -21.10
N GLU A 121 -14.41 -5.60 -20.14
CA GLU A 121 -13.87 -4.26 -20.36
C GLU A 121 -12.36 -4.26 -20.35
N TYR A 122 -11.73 -5.07 -19.50
CA TYR A 122 -10.28 -5.19 -19.48
C TYR A 122 -9.74 -5.73 -20.81
N GLU A 123 -10.33 -6.80 -21.36
CA GLU A 123 -9.93 -7.37 -22.63
C GLU A 123 -10.03 -6.40 -23.81
N LYS A 124 -11.05 -5.54 -23.81
CA LYS A 124 -11.22 -4.51 -24.83
C LYS A 124 -10.24 -3.34 -24.69
N HIS A 125 -9.89 -2.98 -23.45
CA HIS A 125 -9.23 -1.73 -23.09
C HIS A 125 -7.94 -1.94 -22.28
N GLU A 126 -7.29 -3.10 -22.40
CA GLU A 126 -6.07 -3.43 -21.67
C GLU A 126 -4.99 -2.35 -21.79
N LYS A 127 -4.76 -1.89 -23.02
CA LYS A 127 -3.76 -0.84 -23.28
C LYS A 127 -4.06 0.48 -22.58
N GLU A 128 -5.32 0.82 -22.47
CA GLU A 128 -5.79 2.02 -21.75
C GLU A 128 -5.57 1.88 -20.25
N TYR A 129 -5.86 0.72 -19.65
CA TYR A 129 -5.56 0.45 -18.24
C TYR A 129 -4.06 0.56 -17.95
N LEU A 130 -3.22 -0.06 -18.77
CA LEU A 130 -1.75 0.03 -18.64
C LEU A 130 -1.27 1.47 -18.78
N ARG A 131 -1.83 2.22 -19.75
CA ARG A 131 -1.51 3.64 -19.93
C ARG A 131 -1.89 4.48 -18.72
N VAL A 132 -3.02 4.20 -18.07
CA VAL A 132 -3.45 4.91 -16.85
C VAL A 132 -2.47 4.64 -15.72
N LEU A 133 -2.01 3.40 -15.50
CA LEU A 133 -0.97 3.08 -14.51
C LEU A 133 0.32 3.86 -14.77
N GLU A 134 0.81 3.85 -16.02
CA GLU A 134 2.03 4.55 -16.40
C GLU A 134 1.91 6.08 -16.22
N GLN A 135 0.77 6.66 -16.57
CA GLN A 135 0.51 8.08 -16.32
C GLN A 135 0.45 8.41 -14.84
N GLY A 136 -0.22 7.56 -14.04
CA GLY A 136 -0.25 7.69 -12.58
C GLY A 136 1.15 7.68 -11.97
N LYS A 137 1.99 6.74 -12.36
CA LYS A 137 3.39 6.65 -11.95
C LYS A 137 4.18 7.91 -12.28
N ARG A 138 3.97 8.47 -13.48
CA ARG A 138 4.59 9.75 -13.89
C ARG A 138 4.13 10.91 -13.01
N LEU A 139 2.93 10.87 -12.47
CA LEU A 139 2.40 11.86 -11.53
C LEU A 139 2.82 11.62 -10.08
N GLY A 140 3.28 10.40 -9.74
CA GLY A 140 3.64 10.01 -8.37
C GLY A 140 2.56 9.21 -7.66
N ILE A 141 1.57 8.69 -8.41
CA ILE A 141 0.48 7.86 -7.88
C ILE A 141 0.94 6.41 -7.89
N TYR A 142 1.08 5.82 -6.69
CA TYR A 142 1.52 4.44 -6.46
C TYR A 142 0.53 3.63 -5.64
N THR A 143 -0.66 4.16 -5.33
CA THR A 143 -1.73 3.42 -4.66
C THR A 143 -2.94 3.33 -5.58
N TRP A 144 -3.42 2.09 -5.76
CA TRP A 144 -4.53 1.78 -6.64
C TRP A 144 -5.55 0.91 -5.93
N MET A 145 -6.82 1.24 -6.09
CA MET A 145 -7.94 0.43 -5.64
C MET A 145 -8.61 -0.19 -6.87
N LEU A 146 -8.59 -1.51 -6.96
CA LEU A 146 -9.19 -2.24 -8.06
C LEU A 146 -10.50 -2.87 -7.58
N TYR A 147 -11.60 -2.50 -8.19
CA TYR A 147 -12.89 -3.13 -7.92
C TYR A 147 -13.15 -4.20 -8.99
N ALA A 148 -13.15 -5.46 -8.56
CA ALA A 148 -13.33 -6.64 -9.40
C ALA A 148 -14.74 -7.25 -9.17
N PRO A 149 -15.76 -6.83 -9.94
CA PRO A 149 -17.14 -7.33 -9.76
C PRO A 149 -17.33 -8.79 -10.17
N GLY A 150 -16.44 -9.31 -11.00
CA GLY A 150 -16.38 -10.71 -11.42
C GLY A 150 -15.13 -11.40 -10.92
N SER A 151 -14.33 -11.97 -11.82
CA SER A 151 -13.09 -12.62 -11.48
C SER A 151 -11.98 -11.62 -11.08
N ILE A 152 -11.05 -12.05 -10.24
CA ILE A 152 -9.92 -11.21 -9.80
C ILE A 152 -8.70 -11.32 -10.71
N GLU A 153 -8.69 -12.26 -11.67
CA GLU A 153 -7.54 -12.59 -12.51
C GLU A 153 -7.04 -11.36 -13.27
N LYS A 154 -7.93 -10.60 -13.89
CA LYS A 154 -7.57 -9.39 -14.65
C LYS A 154 -7.04 -8.27 -13.75
N SER A 155 -7.55 -8.17 -12.51
CA SER A 155 -7.00 -7.26 -11.50
C SER A 155 -5.59 -7.67 -11.07
N LEU A 156 -5.34 -8.96 -10.89
CA LEU A 156 -4.01 -9.49 -10.58
C LEU A 156 -3.03 -9.33 -11.75
N GLU A 157 -3.50 -9.54 -12.98
CA GLU A 157 -2.73 -9.33 -14.20
C GLU A 157 -2.29 -7.87 -14.31
N LEU A 158 -3.21 -6.93 -14.12
CA LEU A 158 -2.92 -5.50 -14.12
C LEU A 158 -1.93 -5.12 -13.00
N ALA A 159 -2.12 -5.65 -11.78
CA ALA A 159 -1.24 -5.37 -10.66
C ALA A 159 0.21 -5.85 -10.89
N ARG A 160 0.41 -6.99 -11.58
CA ARG A 160 1.73 -7.50 -11.93
C ARG A 160 2.51 -6.58 -12.87
N GLN A 161 1.83 -5.70 -13.62
CA GLN A 161 2.48 -4.74 -14.54
C GLN A 161 3.13 -3.55 -13.82
N SER A 162 2.82 -3.35 -12.52
CA SER A 162 3.39 -2.27 -11.72
C SER A 162 3.80 -2.78 -10.33
N PRO A 163 4.85 -3.60 -10.24
CA PRO A 163 5.28 -4.25 -9.00
C PRO A 163 5.72 -3.25 -7.92
N GLU A 164 6.05 -2.02 -8.30
CA GLU A 164 6.41 -0.93 -7.38
C GLU A 164 5.20 -0.20 -6.77
N ALA A 165 3.97 -0.53 -7.18
CA ALA A 165 2.74 0.10 -6.66
C ALA A 165 2.06 -0.78 -5.61
N ALA A 166 1.26 -0.16 -4.74
CA ALA A 166 0.41 -0.83 -3.78
C ALA A 166 -1.01 -0.97 -4.36
N PHE A 167 -1.53 -2.19 -4.39
CA PHE A 167 -2.86 -2.48 -4.88
C PHE A 167 -3.74 -3.00 -3.76
N VAL A 168 -4.98 -2.51 -3.72
CA VAL A 168 -6.08 -3.04 -2.89
C VAL A 168 -7.17 -3.53 -3.84
N ILE A 169 -7.48 -4.83 -3.79
CA ILE A 169 -8.48 -5.43 -4.67
C ILE A 169 -9.74 -5.71 -3.87
N TYR A 170 -10.85 -5.11 -4.29
CA TYR A 170 -12.19 -5.38 -3.76
C TYR A 170 -12.87 -6.42 -4.64
N CYS A 171 -13.12 -7.59 -4.08
CA CYS A 171 -13.77 -8.71 -4.77
C CYS A 171 -14.69 -9.49 -3.83
N SER A 172 -15.54 -10.36 -4.40
CA SER A 172 -16.28 -11.34 -3.60
C SER A 172 -15.33 -12.39 -3.01
N PRO A 173 -15.55 -12.87 -1.77
CA PRO A 173 -14.76 -13.97 -1.19
C PRO A 173 -14.73 -15.23 -2.08
N ASP A 174 -15.79 -15.52 -2.80
CA ASP A 174 -15.90 -16.67 -3.70
C ASP A 174 -14.89 -16.62 -4.88
N HIS A 175 -14.43 -15.42 -5.21
CA HIS A 175 -13.44 -15.22 -6.27
C HIS A 175 -11.98 -15.41 -5.80
N ILE A 176 -11.75 -15.56 -4.49
CA ILE A 176 -10.39 -15.73 -3.94
C ILE A 176 -9.95 -17.20 -4.01
N THR A 177 -10.90 -18.14 -3.94
CA THR A 177 -10.64 -19.57 -3.96
C THR A 177 -10.26 -20.03 -5.36
N GLY A 178 -8.98 -20.24 -5.60
CA GLY A 178 -8.43 -20.79 -6.85
C GLY A 178 -7.59 -19.83 -7.69
N ALA A 179 -7.66 -18.54 -7.45
CA ALA A 179 -6.92 -17.54 -8.23
C ALA A 179 -5.58 -17.12 -7.58
N LEU A 180 -5.35 -17.48 -6.32
CA LEU A 180 -4.08 -17.18 -5.66
C LEU A 180 -3.13 -18.37 -5.85
N PRO A 181 -1.99 -18.18 -6.55
CA PRO A 181 -0.93 -19.18 -6.52
C PRO A 181 -0.47 -19.36 -5.07
N VAL A 182 -0.48 -20.60 -4.61
CA VAL A 182 0.07 -21.03 -3.32
C VAL A 182 1.55 -20.68 -3.25
#